data_96c62091a2f338c1faa1bb03cecde3e7
#
_entry.id   96c62091a2f338c1faa1bb03cecde3e7
#
_cell.length_a   1.000
_cell.length_b   1.000
_cell.length_c   1.000
_cell.angle_alpha   90.00
_cell.angle_beta   90.00
_cell.angle_gamma   90.00
#
_symmetry.space_group_name_H-M   'P 1'
#
loop_
_entity.id
_entity.type
_entity.pdbx_description
1 polymer ?
#
loop_
_entity_poly.entity_id
_entity_poly.type
_entity_poly.pdbx_seq_one_letter_code
_entity_poly.pdbx_strand_id
1 'polypeptide(L)'
;MAEYPKAAFDLAKKYWPGALTIGIPVKDTQTMSFGAVRVPNYKPFQDLCSVIDGHCLATTSANISGQPVLGDPEAIRAQFPNVMVIDNAYEEMGGSPSTVVILEDDKINIVRQGAAIIK
;
A
#
# COMPACT_ATOMS: atom_id res chain seq x y z
N MET A 1 -5.79 -5.53 -18.93
CA MET A 1 -6.02 -4.36 -18.08
C MET A 1 -7.14 -4.68 -17.12
N ALA A 2 -6.98 -4.31 -15.86
CA ALA A 2 -8.00 -4.55 -14.85
C ALA A 2 -9.20 -3.63 -15.07
N GLU A 3 -10.39 -4.16 -14.92
CA GLU A 3 -11.60 -3.35 -14.87
C GLU A 3 -11.85 -2.99 -13.40
N TYR A 4 -11.97 -1.70 -13.15
CA TYR A 4 -12.19 -1.20 -11.80
C TYR A 4 -13.69 -1.13 -11.51
N PRO A 5 -14.20 -1.92 -10.57
CA PRO A 5 -15.61 -1.82 -10.20
C PRO A 5 -15.92 -0.46 -9.57
N LYS A 6 -17.17 -0.03 -9.67
CA LYS A 6 -17.59 1.25 -9.09
C LYS A 6 -17.28 1.34 -7.60
N ALA A 7 -17.40 0.23 -6.87
CA ALA A 7 -17.08 0.20 -5.45
C ALA A 7 -15.64 0.61 -5.16
N ALA A 8 -14.69 0.33 -6.06
CA ALA A 8 -13.30 0.75 -5.88
C ALA A 8 -13.18 2.27 -5.89
N PHE A 9 -13.86 2.93 -6.84
CA PHE A 9 -13.84 4.39 -6.90
C PHE A 9 -14.52 5.02 -5.70
N ASP A 10 -15.62 4.46 -5.24
CA ASP A 10 -16.33 4.97 -4.07
C ASP A 10 -15.46 4.87 -2.81
N LEU A 11 -14.78 3.75 -2.62
CA LEU A 11 -13.85 3.56 -1.51
C LEU A 11 -12.65 4.50 -1.62
N ALA A 12 -12.09 4.65 -2.81
CA ALA A 12 -10.96 5.53 -3.04
C ALA A 12 -11.31 6.99 -2.69
N LYS A 13 -12.46 7.46 -3.13
CA LYS A 13 -12.92 8.82 -2.82
C LYS A 13 -13.08 9.05 -1.32
N LYS A 14 -13.49 8.02 -0.59
CA LYS A 14 -13.78 8.15 0.84
C LYS A 14 -12.54 8.02 1.71
N TYR A 15 -11.59 7.17 1.34
CA TYR A 15 -10.48 6.80 2.21
C TYR A 15 -9.09 7.19 1.69
N TRP A 16 -8.96 7.55 0.42
CA TRP A 16 -7.68 7.98 -0.13
C TRP A 16 -7.55 9.51 -0.17
N PRO A 17 -6.34 10.02 0.10
CA PRO A 17 -5.16 9.32 0.57
C PRO A 17 -5.33 8.80 2.01
N GLY A 18 -4.80 7.63 2.30
CA GLY A 18 -4.93 7.06 3.64
C GLY A 18 -4.60 5.58 3.73
N ALA A 19 -5.02 5.00 4.84
CA ALA A 19 -4.64 3.66 5.25
C ALA A 19 -5.57 2.57 4.69
N LEU A 20 -5.93 2.69 3.41
CA LEU A 20 -6.74 1.69 2.73
C LEU A 20 -6.02 1.18 1.50
N THR A 21 -5.83 -0.13 1.43
CA THR A 21 -5.33 -0.84 0.25
C THR A 21 -6.50 -1.55 -0.42
N ILE A 22 -6.70 -1.30 -1.70
CA ILE A 22 -7.79 -1.88 -2.48
C ILE A 22 -7.19 -2.88 -3.46
N GLY A 23 -7.57 -4.14 -3.32
CA GLY A 23 -7.23 -5.20 -4.26
C GLY A 23 -8.39 -5.45 -5.22
N ILE A 24 -8.06 -5.58 -6.49
CA ILE A 24 -9.03 -5.92 -7.54
C ILE A 24 -8.52 -7.12 -8.32
N PRO A 25 -9.41 -7.96 -8.85
CA PRO A 25 -8.98 -9.04 -9.72
C PRO A 25 -8.28 -8.50 -10.96
N VAL A 26 -7.15 -9.11 -11.31
CA VAL A 26 -6.40 -8.76 -12.51
C VAL A 26 -6.63 -9.86 -13.53
N LYS A 27 -7.16 -9.49 -14.70
CA LYS A 27 -7.34 -10.42 -15.80
C LYS A 27 -6.01 -10.65 -16.50
N ASP A 28 -5.83 -11.83 -17.04
CA ASP A 28 -4.72 -12.18 -17.92
C ASP A 28 -3.34 -12.26 -17.28
N THR A 29 -3.26 -12.54 -15.98
CA THR A 29 -1.97 -12.86 -15.38
C THR A 29 -1.94 -14.33 -14.98
N GLN A 30 -0.82 -14.97 -15.24
CA GLN A 30 -0.60 -16.35 -14.84
C GLN A 30 -0.12 -16.49 -13.40
N THR A 31 0.33 -15.40 -12.81
CA THR A 31 1.01 -15.41 -11.51
C THR A 31 0.34 -14.57 -10.43
N MET A 32 -0.51 -13.62 -10.80
CA MET A 32 -1.20 -12.75 -9.85
C MET A 32 -2.68 -12.69 -10.17
N SER A 33 -3.50 -13.03 -9.20
CA SER A 33 -4.96 -12.94 -9.33
C SER A 33 -5.51 -11.59 -8.86
N PHE A 34 -4.73 -10.79 -8.13
CA PHE A 34 -5.15 -9.48 -7.64
C PHE A 34 -4.05 -8.45 -7.79
N GLY A 35 -4.44 -7.23 -8.17
CA GLY A 35 -3.60 -6.06 -8.06
C GLY A 35 -4.04 -5.23 -6.87
N ALA A 36 -3.13 -4.92 -5.95
CA ALA A 36 -3.44 -4.12 -4.77
C ALA A 36 -2.84 -2.72 -4.93
N VAL A 37 -3.66 -1.70 -4.68
CA VAL A 37 -3.28 -0.30 -4.85
C VAL A 37 -3.63 0.49 -3.61
N ARG A 38 -2.76 1.43 -3.27
CA ARG A 38 -2.97 2.36 -2.17
C ARG A 38 -2.44 3.74 -2.54
N VAL A 39 -3.10 4.78 -2.06
CA VAL A 39 -2.57 6.15 -2.07
C VAL A 39 -2.34 6.56 -0.62
N PRO A 40 -1.10 6.48 -0.13
CA PRO A 40 -0.81 6.81 1.27
C PRO A 40 -0.91 8.31 1.53
N ASN A 41 -1.37 8.66 2.72
CA ASN A 41 -1.38 10.06 3.16
C ASN A 41 0.00 10.41 3.75
N TYR A 42 1.00 10.40 2.88
CA TYR A 42 2.38 10.68 3.26
C TYR A 42 3.06 11.46 2.13
N LYS A 43 3.26 12.74 2.38
CA LYS A 43 3.73 13.64 1.34
C LYS A 43 5.07 13.25 0.71
N PRO A 44 6.10 12.82 1.46
CA PRO A 44 7.36 12.42 0.82
C PRO A 44 7.19 11.31 -0.21
N PHE A 45 6.32 10.33 0.06
CA PHE A 45 6.03 9.26 -0.89
C PHE A 45 5.25 9.78 -2.10
N GLN A 46 4.28 10.65 -1.87
CA GLN A 46 3.51 11.28 -2.95
C GLN A 46 4.41 12.12 -3.86
N ASP A 47 5.33 12.88 -3.26
CA ASP A 47 6.31 13.68 -4.02
C ASP A 47 7.22 12.79 -4.85
N LEU A 48 7.68 11.67 -4.29
CA LEU A 48 8.49 10.71 -5.02
C LEU A 48 7.73 10.14 -6.22
N CYS A 49 6.48 9.74 -6.04
CA CYS A 49 5.66 9.24 -7.13
C CYS A 49 5.43 10.28 -8.22
N SER A 50 5.34 11.57 -7.85
CA SER A 50 5.09 12.63 -8.82
C SER A 50 6.22 12.83 -9.81
N VAL A 51 7.46 12.45 -9.47
CA VAL A 51 8.64 12.61 -10.34
C VAL A 51 9.04 11.33 -11.07
N ILE A 52 8.32 10.25 -10.85
CA ILE A 52 8.60 8.96 -11.50
C ILE A 52 7.64 8.77 -12.67
N ASP A 53 8.14 8.18 -13.76
CA ASP A 53 7.30 7.83 -14.90
C ASP A 53 6.20 6.86 -14.46
N GLY A 54 4.96 7.15 -14.87
CA GLY A 54 3.80 6.36 -14.50
C GLY A 54 3.21 6.67 -13.14
N HIS A 55 3.89 7.49 -12.32
CA HIS A 55 3.40 8.00 -11.03
C HIS A 55 2.97 6.91 -10.04
N CYS A 56 3.58 5.72 -10.13
CA CYS A 56 3.31 4.64 -9.19
C CYS A 56 4.57 3.80 -8.94
N LEU A 57 4.61 3.14 -7.79
CA LEU A 57 5.71 2.28 -7.38
C LEU A 57 5.19 0.97 -6.85
N ALA A 58 5.88 -0.10 -7.17
CA ALA A 58 5.70 -1.37 -6.48
C ALA A 58 6.33 -1.25 -5.09
N THR A 59 5.59 -1.63 -4.06
CA THR A 59 6.05 -1.50 -2.68
C THR A 59 5.82 -2.77 -1.88
N THR A 60 6.60 -2.93 -0.83
CA THR A 60 6.46 -4.02 0.11
C THR A 60 6.84 -3.53 1.50
N SER A 61 6.51 -4.30 2.53
CA SER A 61 6.96 -4.00 3.89
C SER A 61 8.47 -4.23 4.01
N ALA A 62 9.11 -3.46 4.90
CA ALA A 62 10.54 -3.59 5.15
C ALA A 62 10.78 -4.65 6.22
N ASN A 63 10.95 -5.89 5.80
CA ASN A 63 11.25 -7.01 6.68
C ASN A 63 11.72 -8.21 5.89
N ILE A 64 12.43 -9.11 6.57
CA ILE A 64 12.66 -10.45 6.03
C ILE A 64 11.33 -11.20 6.07
N SER A 65 11.01 -11.91 4.99
CA SER A 65 9.74 -12.64 4.88
C SER A 65 9.49 -13.50 6.13
N GLY A 66 8.31 -13.36 6.73
CA GLY A 66 7.92 -14.05 7.95
C GLY A 66 8.40 -13.40 9.24
N GLN A 67 9.22 -12.36 9.16
CA GLN A 67 9.69 -11.62 10.32
C GLN A 67 8.83 -10.37 10.55
N PRO A 68 8.86 -9.78 11.76
CA PRO A 68 8.15 -8.54 12.02
C PRO A 68 8.63 -7.40 11.11
N VAL A 69 7.70 -6.50 10.77
CA VAL A 69 8.03 -5.31 9.97
C VAL A 69 8.91 -4.37 10.79
N LEU A 70 9.97 -3.86 10.15
CA LEU A 70 10.89 -2.90 10.77
C LEU A 70 10.31 -1.49 10.67
N GLY A 71 10.24 -0.81 11.80
CA GLY A 71 9.75 0.57 11.86
C GLY A 71 10.84 1.60 12.14
N ASP A 72 12.07 1.17 12.38
CA ASP A 72 13.19 2.03 12.71
C ASP A 72 14.18 2.08 11.53
N PRO A 73 14.51 3.30 11.01
CA PRO A 73 15.46 3.44 9.90
C PRO A 73 16.82 2.78 10.17
N GLU A 74 17.31 2.84 11.39
CA GLU A 74 18.61 2.22 11.72
C GLU A 74 18.54 0.70 11.67
N ALA A 75 17.43 0.10 12.11
CA ALA A 75 17.22 -1.35 12.00
C ALA A 75 17.11 -1.76 10.53
N ILE A 76 16.47 -0.95 9.71
CA ILE A 76 16.36 -1.20 8.26
C ILE A 76 17.74 -1.15 7.60
N ARG A 77 18.56 -0.15 7.93
CA ARG A 77 19.92 -0.04 7.40
C ARG A 77 20.78 -1.24 7.80
N ALA A 78 20.63 -1.69 9.04
CA ALA A 78 21.40 -2.83 9.53
C ALA A 78 21.01 -4.13 8.83
N GLN A 79 19.74 -4.33 8.56
CA GLN A 79 19.24 -5.55 7.95
C GLN A 79 19.37 -5.58 6.43
N PHE A 80 19.29 -4.41 5.80
CA PHE A 80 19.36 -4.26 4.34
C PHE A 80 20.46 -3.27 3.95
N PRO A 81 21.75 -3.61 4.14
CA PRO A 81 22.84 -2.64 3.97
C PRO A 81 23.02 -2.17 2.52
N ASN A 82 22.49 -2.89 1.54
CA ASN A 82 22.58 -2.53 0.13
C ASN A 82 21.39 -1.71 -0.39
N VAL A 83 20.45 -1.38 0.49
CA VAL A 83 19.25 -0.63 0.13
C VAL A 83 19.42 0.81 0.60
N MET A 84 19.09 1.76 -0.28
CA MET A 84 19.06 3.17 0.08
C MET A 84 17.87 3.42 1.03
N VAL A 85 18.14 4.04 2.16
CA VAL A 85 17.09 4.42 3.12
C VAL A 85 16.91 5.93 3.07
N ILE A 86 15.71 6.37 2.71
CA ILE A 86 15.33 7.78 2.80
C ILE A 86 14.66 7.96 4.14
N ASP A 87 15.36 8.66 5.02
CA ASP A 87 14.89 8.91 6.37
C ASP A 87 14.28 10.30 6.44
N ASN A 88 13.01 10.37 6.80
CA ASN A 88 12.35 11.64 7.04
C ASN A 88 12.28 11.90 8.53
N ALA A 89 13.21 12.72 9.02
CA ALA A 89 13.32 13.06 10.43
C ALA A 89 12.14 13.91 10.95
N TYR A 90 11.24 14.33 10.08
CA TYR A 90 10.15 15.23 10.45
C TYR A 90 8.87 14.50 10.86
N GLU A 91 8.74 13.24 10.55
CA GLU A 91 7.50 12.52 10.80
C GLU A 91 7.77 11.15 11.40
N GLU A 92 6.97 10.79 12.37
CA GLU A 92 6.98 9.43 12.89
C GLU A 92 6.41 8.49 11.83
N MET A 93 7.02 7.32 11.72
CA MET A 93 6.50 6.29 10.86
C MET A 93 5.18 5.78 11.45
N GLY A 94 4.13 5.80 10.63
CA GLY A 94 2.80 5.39 11.08
C GLY A 94 2.80 3.97 11.62
N GLY A 95 2.19 3.78 12.79
CA GLY A 95 2.28 2.54 13.54
C GLY A 95 1.41 1.40 13.02
N SER A 96 0.28 1.69 12.40
CA SER A 96 -0.68 0.65 12.01
C SER A 96 -0.65 0.38 10.52
N PRO A 97 -0.67 -0.89 10.11
CA PRO A 97 -0.78 -1.21 8.68
C PRO A 97 -2.12 -0.78 8.11
N SER A 98 -2.20 -0.72 6.79
CA SER A 98 -3.44 -0.38 6.11
C SER A 98 -4.48 -1.49 6.25
N THR A 99 -5.75 -1.11 6.19
CA THR A 99 -6.83 -2.06 5.96
C THR A 99 -6.75 -2.51 4.51
N VAL A 100 -6.85 -3.80 4.27
CA VAL A 100 -6.81 -4.38 2.94
C VAL A 100 -8.17 -4.95 2.60
N VAL A 101 -8.77 -4.46 1.54
CA VAL A 101 -10.02 -5.00 1.00
C VAL A 101 -9.77 -5.58 -0.38
N ILE A 102 -10.47 -6.65 -0.71
CA ILE A 102 -10.48 -7.21 -2.05
C ILE A 102 -11.90 -7.10 -2.58
N LEU A 103 -12.03 -6.56 -3.77
CA LEU A 103 -13.31 -6.41 -4.44
C LEU A 103 -13.47 -7.52 -5.47
N GLU A 104 -14.48 -8.33 -5.29
CA GLU A 104 -14.93 -9.31 -6.27
C GLU A 104 -16.36 -8.98 -6.65
N ASP A 105 -16.56 -8.62 -7.93
CA ASP A 105 -17.81 -8.06 -8.40
C ASP A 105 -18.18 -6.84 -7.55
N ASP A 106 -19.35 -6.79 -6.94
CA ASP A 106 -19.73 -5.68 -6.07
C ASP A 106 -19.56 -5.99 -4.58
N LYS A 107 -18.83 -7.07 -4.26
CA LYS A 107 -18.62 -7.49 -2.87
C LYS A 107 -17.28 -6.97 -2.35
N ILE A 108 -17.32 -6.42 -1.14
CA ILE A 108 -16.14 -5.94 -0.43
C ILE A 108 -15.76 -6.98 0.62
N ASN A 109 -14.59 -7.59 0.45
CA ASN A 109 -14.05 -8.54 1.42
C ASN A 109 -12.87 -7.90 2.15
N ILE A 110 -13.00 -7.73 3.45
CA ILE A 110 -11.90 -7.23 4.28
C ILE A 110 -10.99 -8.42 4.60
N VAL A 111 -9.79 -8.43 4.00
CA VAL A 111 -8.83 -9.52 4.23
C VAL A 111 -7.85 -9.20 5.35
N ARG A 112 -7.72 -7.93 5.70
CA ARG A 112 -6.94 -7.49 6.85
C ARG A 112 -7.55 -6.21 7.39
N GLN A 113 -7.91 -6.22 8.67
CA GLN A 113 -8.33 -5.00 9.36
C GLN A 113 -7.08 -4.25 9.80
N GLY A 114 -6.95 -3.01 9.38
CA GLY A 114 -5.89 -2.11 9.76
C GLY A 114 -6.44 -0.79 10.29
N ALA A 115 -5.75 0.31 10.00
CA ALA A 115 -6.12 1.62 10.55
C ALA A 115 -7.43 2.18 10.01
N ALA A 116 -7.76 1.93 8.75
CA ALA A 116 -9.00 2.43 8.16
C ALA A 116 -10.20 1.57 8.58
N ILE A 117 -11.26 2.21 9.04
CA ILE A 117 -12.50 1.52 9.42
C ILE A 117 -13.50 1.70 8.29
N ILE A 118 -13.85 0.60 7.66
CA ILE A 118 -14.78 0.60 6.53
C ILE A 118 -16.20 0.59 7.06
N LYS A 119 -16.98 1.56 6.63
CA LYS A 119 -18.38 1.72 7.03
C LYS A 119 -19.32 1.57 5.86
#